data_5b891ce9151851975866b5b5cdcce899
#
_entry.id   5b891ce9151851975866b5b5cdcce899
#
_cell.length_a   1.000
_cell.length_b   1.000
_cell.length_c   1.000
_cell.angle_alpha   90.00
_cell.angle_beta   90.00
_cell.angle_gamma   90.00
#
_symmetry.space_group_name_H-M   'P 1'
#
loop_
_entity.id
_entity.type
_entity.pdbx_description
1 polymer ?
#
loop_
_entity_poly.entity_id
_entity_poly.type
_entity_poly.pdbx_seq_one_letter_code
_entity_poly.pdbx_strand_id
1 'polypeptide(L)'
;MFNQYADFCEKQVNYINKCQTSWLNVAEGGKRGAKNVTNGLAFCIALENHPDKLFLIGGYDSTSARLNIIDCDGYGVLNYFEGRSREGKYKNRDCIYIKTADGKEKILLVVGGGKENSYKAIKGNTYGMAYITEANECCESFLKEVEDRTLSSNDRKIFHDLNPKAPNHWYYTKYLAFHEGQQEKISDYGYNYGHFNIFDNLSISDEKLKKVLSTYDKNSIWYRRDIKGNRIASAGVFFPEIANNKVRYLVDKCEISGIITTGVDFGKNGSAHAFCSQRISRDYQRVCVLRSDKEDCTPNSEEVQDNMGIGQVLAKLEQGFIKHIKYVIAKWGMISYIFCDSAEPELIEFLRKALYKNKLNISIVNSTKIAIPIRVHLWGILFMQDRISFVKGETEDIIKGFQDVVKDETQEDDVYLDDGTSDIDILDANDYGIEKWYAQLLRIGGN
;
A
#
# COMPACT_ATOMS: atom_id res chain seq x y z
N MET A 1 6.75 -23.60 33.65
CA MET A 1 6.68 -23.71 32.18
C MET A 1 6.94 -22.38 31.44
N PHE A 2 6.84 -21.21 32.08
CA PHE A 2 7.07 -19.89 31.46
C PHE A 2 8.50 -19.34 31.61
N ASN A 3 9.41 -20.02 32.30
CA ASN A 3 10.78 -19.54 32.55
C ASN A 3 11.73 -19.56 31.33
N GLN A 4 11.26 -19.98 30.16
CA GLN A 4 12.06 -19.98 28.94
C GLN A 4 11.67 -18.83 27.96
N TYR A 5 10.51 -18.20 28.18
CA TYR A 5 10.10 -17.03 27.43
C TYR A 5 10.66 -15.79 28.12
N ALA A 6 11.30 -14.96 27.33
CA ALA A 6 11.87 -13.69 27.75
C ALA A 6 10.89 -12.85 28.60
N ASP A 7 11.41 -11.98 29.42
CA ASP A 7 10.61 -10.98 30.12
C ASP A 7 9.86 -10.13 29.12
N PHE A 8 8.53 -10.18 29.17
CA PHE A 8 7.67 -9.34 28.34
C PHE A 8 7.40 -8.02 29.05
N CYS A 9 7.45 -6.91 28.32
CA CYS A 9 7.01 -5.62 28.85
C CYS A 9 5.47 -5.60 29.01
N GLU A 10 4.96 -4.69 29.81
CA GLU A 10 3.52 -4.53 30.09
C GLU A 10 2.68 -4.43 28.80
N LYS A 11 3.17 -3.72 27.80
CA LYS A 11 2.53 -3.56 26.50
C LYS A 11 2.35 -4.90 25.78
N GLN A 12 3.36 -5.76 25.80
CA GLN A 12 3.29 -7.11 25.22
C GLN A 12 2.33 -8.01 26.00
N VAL A 13 2.38 -7.97 27.32
CA VAL A 13 1.44 -8.72 28.19
C VAL A 13 -0.01 -8.29 27.91
N ASN A 14 -0.27 -6.99 27.84
CA ASN A 14 -1.61 -6.47 27.54
C ASN A 14 -2.09 -6.91 26.15
N TYR A 15 -1.20 -6.90 25.13
CA TYR A 15 -1.53 -7.40 23.81
C TYR A 15 -1.88 -8.90 23.83
N ILE A 16 -1.04 -9.74 24.47
CA ILE A 16 -1.27 -11.20 24.59
C ILE A 16 -2.61 -11.49 25.24
N ASN A 17 -2.94 -10.77 26.31
CA ASN A 17 -4.22 -10.94 27.02
C ASN A 17 -5.41 -10.60 26.12
N LYS A 18 -5.34 -9.48 25.35
CA LYS A 18 -6.37 -9.11 24.40
C LYS A 18 -6.53 -10.12 23.26
N CYS A 19 -5.45 -10.77 22.83
CA CYS A 19 -5.51 -11.82 21.80
C CYS A 19 -6.46 -12.98 22.19
N GLN A 20 -6.65 -13.24 23.48
CA GLN A 20 -7.50 -14.35 23.92
C GLN A 20 -8.99 -14.08 23.66
N THR A 21 -9.41 -12.82 23.57
CA THR A 21 -10.79 -12.39 23.35
C THR A 21 -11.05 -11.78 21.98
N SER A 22 -9.99 -11.43 21.24
CA SER A 22 -10.10 -10.82 19.91
C SER A 22 -9.98 -11.86 18.81
N TRP A 23 -10.75 -11.67 17.73
CA TRP A 23 -10.67 -12.58 16.59
C TRP A 23 -9.60 -12.18 15.57
N LEU A 24 -9.27 -10.88 15.45
CA LEU A 24 -8.20 -10.38 14.57
C LEU A 24 -7.13 -9.69 15.41
N ASN A 25 -5.92 -10.22 15.38
CA ASN A 25 -4.78 -9.77 16.17
C ASN A 25 -3.64 -9.39 15.25
N VAL A 26 -3.20 -8.14 15.30
CA VAL A 26 -2.15 -7.60 14.43
C VAL A 26 -1.00 -7.06 15.26
N ALA A 27 0.19 -7.63 15.06
CA ALA A 27 1.43 -7.20 15.69
C ALA A 27 2.33 -6.52 14.62
N GLU A 28 2.37 -5.21 14.60
CA GLU A 28 3.24 -4.44 13.70
C GLU A 28 4.44 -3.89 14.45
N GLY A 29 5.57 -3.70 13.77
CA GLY A 29 6.68 -2.98 14.37
C GLY A 29 8.02 -3.19 13.72
N GLY A 30 9.03 -2.51 14.28
CA GLY A 30 10.40 -2.54 13.80
C GLY A 30 11.09 -3.89 14.01
N LYS A 31 12.31 -3.97 13.48
CA LYS A 31 13.17 -5.14 13.69
C LYS A 31 13.50 -5.30 15.16
N ARG A 32 13.58 -6.55 15.62
CA ARG A 32 13.93 -6.91 17.01
C ARG A 32 12.97 -6.40 18.09
N GLY A 33 11.74 -5.96 17.71
CA GLY A 33 10.69 -5.59 18.67
C GLY A 33 10.00 -6.78 19.34
N ALA A 34 10.49 -8.01 19.15
CA ALA A 34 9.92 -9.27 19.65
C ALA A 34 8.45 -9.52 19.26
N LYS A 35 7.95 -8.88 18.19
CA LYS A 35 6.56 -9.02 17.73
C LYS A 35 6.19 -10.47 17.38
N ASN A 36 7.08 -11.21 16.67
CA ASN A 36 6.84 -12.60 16.29
C ASN A 36 6.76 -13.51 17.52
N VAL A 37 7.68 -13.31 18.50
CA VAL A 37 7.67 -14.06 19.77
C VAL A 37 6.40 -13.76 20.56
N THR A 38 6.01 -12.47 20.66
CA THR A 38 4.80 -12.03 21.37
C THR A 38 3.52 -12.62 20.71
N ASN A 39 3.42 -12.52 19.40
CA ASN A 39 2.28 -13.02 18.65
C ASN A 39 2.23 -14.56 18.63
N GLY A 40 3.40 -15.19 18.48
CA GLY A 40 3.57 -16.64 18.53
C GLY A 40 3.16 -17.23 19.88
N LEU A 41 3.55 -16.60 21.00
CA LEU A 41 3.12 -17.02 22.33
C LEU A 41 1.60 -16.90 22.49
N ALA A 42 1.01 -15.77 22.07
CA ALA A 42 -0.44 -15.58 22.12
C ALA A 42 -1.20 -16.63 21.30
N PHE A 43 -0.69 -16.98 20.11
CA PHE A 43 -1.21 -18.03 19.26
C PHE A 43 -1.09 -19.41 19.92
N CYS A 44 0.06 -19.77 20.52
CA CYS A 44 0.25 -21.04 21.17
C CYS A 44 -0.66 -21.23 22.40
N ILE A 45 -0.85 -20.17 23.20
CA ILE A 45 -1.80 -20.20 24.33
C ILE A 45 -3.24 -20.45 23.83
N ALA A 46 -3.64 -19.77 22.79
CA ALA A 46 -4.96 -19.97 22.18
C ALA A 46 -5.11 -21.39 21.60
N LEU A 47 -4.05 -21.90 20.93
CA LEU A 47 -4.04 -23.24 20.32
C LEU A 47 -4.20 -24.35 21.35
N GLU A 48 -3.58 -24.22 22.50
CA GLU A 48 -3.62 -25.22 23.60
C GLU A 48 -5.08 -25.51 24.01
N ASN A 49 -5.92 -24.48 24.05
CA ASN A 49 -7.29 -24.58 24.56
C ASN A 49 -8.36 -24.59 23.45
N HIS A 50 -7.97 -24.45 22.19
CA HIS A 50 -8.92 -24.33 21.09
C HIS A 50 -9.74 -25.62 20.86
N PRO A 51 -11.06 -25.54 20.59
CA PRO A 51 -11.86 -26.74 20.36
C PRO A 51 -11.56 -27.44 19.04
N ASP A 52 -11.22 -26.70 17.99
CA ASP A 52 -11.01 -27.25 16.64
C ASP A 52 -9.70 -28.05 16.52
N LYS A 53 -9.57 -28.81 15.42
CA LYS A 53 -8.43 -29.69 15.18
C LYS A 53 -7.45 -29.12 14.15
N LEU A 54 -7.94 -28.36 13.16
CA LEU A 54 -7.15 -27.94 11.99
C LEU A 54 -6.89 -26.44 12.03
N PHE A 55 -5.63 -26.06 11.82
CA PHE A 55 -5.13 -24.68 11.89
C PHE A 55 -4.24 -24.36 10.70
N LEU A 56 -4.09 -23.05 10.41
CA LEU A 56 -3.31 -22.57 9.27
C LEU A 56 -2.13 -21.72 9.75
N ILE A 57 -0.94 -22.04 9.22
CA ILE A 57 0.27 -21.24 9.34
C ILE A 57 0.62 -20.74 7.95
N GLY A 58 0.76 -19.44 7.74
CA GLY A 58 1.04 -18.85 6.44
C GLY A 58 2.10 -17.75 6.51
N GLY A 59 2.64 -17.41 5.34
CA GLY A 59 3.57 -16.31 5.13
C GLY A 59 3.67 -16.02 3.64
N TYR A 60 4.61 -15.17 3.20
CA TYR A 60 4.86 -14.96 1.79
C TYR A 60 5.06 -16.28 1.06
N ASP A 61 5.89 -17.16 1.60
CA ASP A 61 6.04 -18.56 1.19
C ASP A 61 6.04 -19.48 2.41
N SER A 62 6.03 -20.79 2.19
CA SER A 62 6.04 -21.79 3.26
C SER A 62 7.33 -21.79 4.08
N THR A 63 8.44 -21.37 3.50
CA THR A 63 9.74 -21.28 4.18
C THR A 63 9.74 -20.13 5.16
N SER A 64 9.28 -18.94 4.78
CA SER A 64 9.14 -17.79 5.68
C SER A 64 8.14 -18.07 6.80
N ALA A 65 7.00 -18.72 6.49
CA ALA A 65 6.04 -19.16 7.48
C ALA A 65 6.67 -20.10 8.53
N ARG A 66 7.50 -21.05 8.07
CA ARG A 66 8.21 -21.96 8.95
C ARG A 66 9.23 -21.24 9.82
N LEU A 67 10.12 -20.45 9.23
CA LEU A 67 11.20 -19.76 9.94
C LEU A 67 10.65 -18.76 10.99
N ASN A 68 9.59 -18.02 10.65
CA ASN A 68 9.10 -16.94 11.51
C ASN A 68 8.10 -17.40 12.58
N ILE A 69 7.38 -18.52 12.36
CA ILE A 69 6.33 -18.98 13.28
C ILE A 69 6.67 -20.32 13.93
N ILE A 70 7.11 -21.29 13.12
CA ILE A 70 7.32 -22.66 13.63
C ILE A 70 8.62 -22.73 14.43
N ASP A 71 9.71 -22.21 13.88
CA ASP A 71 11.04 -22.23 14.48
C ASP A 71 11.30 -20.97 15.33
N CYS A 72 11.09 -19.78 14.78
CA CYS A 72 11.20 -18.46 15.39
C CYS A 72 12.43 -18.31 16.29
N ASP A 73 13.63 -18.64 15.76
CA ASP A 73 14.91 -18.62 16.51
C ASP A 73 14.85 -19.38 17.86
N GLY A 74 14.08 -20.46 17.94
CA GLY A 74 13.90 -21.26 19.15
C GLY A 74 12.81 -20.75 20.10
N TYR A 75 11.99 -19.79 19.67
CA TYR A 75 10.83 -19.27 20.43
C TYR A 75 9.49 -19.55 19.74
N GLY A 76 9.50 -20.40 18.71
CA GLY A 76 8.31 -20.71 17.92
C GLY A 76 7.45 -21.85 18.49
N VAL A 77 6.54 -22.31 17.63
CA VAL A 77 5.58 -23.38 17.96
C VAL A 77 6.27 -24.66 18.45
N LEU A 78 7.37 -25.06 17.79
CA LEU A 78 8.10 -26.28 18.18
C LEU A 78 8.67 -26.18 19.59
N ASN A 79 9.18 -25.03 19.99
CA ASN A 79 9.71 -24.82 21.32
C ASN A 79 8.60 -24.80 22.39
N TYR A 80 7.48 -24.10 22.12
CA TYR A 80 6.34 -24.08 23.04
C TYR A 80 5.77 -25.50 23.28
N PHE A 81 5.70 -26.30 22.22
CA PHE A 81 5.21 -27.69 22.29
C PHE A 81 6.34 -28.72 22.26
N GLU A 82 7.48 -28.42 22.87
CA GLU A 82 8.61 -29.34 22.94
C GLU A 82 8.19 -30.69 23.55
N GLY A 83 8.59 -31.79 22.92
CA GLY A 83 8.17 -33.15 23.27
C GLY A 83 6.71 -33.49 22.97
N ARG A 84 5.91 -32.52 22.49
CA ARG A 84 4.50 -32.67 22.15
C ARG A 84 4.19 -32.33 20.68
N SER A 85 5.21 -32.10 19.87
CA SER A 85 5.11 -31.75 18.46
C SER A 85 5.86 -32.75 17.59
N ARG A 86 5.38 -32.95 16.38
CA ARG A 86 6.06 -33.73 15.33
C ARG A 86 5.73 -33.19 13.96
N GLU A 87 6.70 -33.26 13.05
CA GLU A 87 6.48 -32.96 11.65
C GLU A 87 5.78 -34.12 10.93
N GLY A 88 5.06 -33.82 9.85
CA GLY A 88 4.38 -34.83 9.06
C GLY A 88 3.65 -34.26 7.87
N LYS A 89 2.77 -35.08 7.29
CA LYS A 89 1.91 -34.68 6.18
C LYS A 89 0.45 -34.91 6.50
N TYR A 90 -0.38 -33.93 6.16
CA TYR A 90 -1.84 -34.07 6.19
C TYR A 90 -2.37 -33.84 4.78
N LYS A 91 -3.03 -34.86 4.20
CA LYS A 91 -3.54 -34.84 2.81
C LYS A 91 -2.43 -34.41 1.80
N ASN A 92 -1.24 -35.02 1.91
CA ASN A 92 -0.04 -34.75 1.10
C ASN A 92 0.56 -33.33 1.24
N ARG A 93 0.19 -32.58 2.27
CA ARG A 93 0.75 -31.25 2.56
C ARG A 93 1.57 -31.30 3.84
N ASP A 94 2.64 -30.54 3.88
CA ASP A 94 3.47 -30.42 5.07
C ASP A 94 2.69 -29.79 6.23
N CYS A 95 2.80 -30.41 7.39
CA CYS A 95 2.10 -29.97 8.60
C CYS A 95 2.91 -30.27 9.86
N ILE A 96 2.53 -29.60 10.95
CA ILE A 96 2.99 -29.92 12.30
C ILE A 96 1.81 -30.51 13.06
N TYR A 97 2.02 -31.67 13.66
CA TYR A 97 1.11 -32.28 14.62
C TYR A 97 1.48 -31.82 16.02
N ILE A 98 0.52 -31.34 16.77
CA ILE A 98 0.66 -30.90 18.16
C ILE A 98 -0.21 -31.75 19.04
N LYS A 99 0.32 -32.17 20.19
CA LYS A 99 -0.47 -32.81 21.25
C LYS A 99 -0.62 -31.80 22.40
N THR A 100 -1.87 -31.40 22.67
CA THR A 100 -2.18 -30.47 23.77
C THR A 100 -2.02 -31.16 25.13
N ALA A 101 -2.02 -30.39 26.22
CA ALA A 101 -1.87 -30.93 27.58
C ALA A 101 -3.01 -31.88 27.97
N ASP A 102 -4.23 -31.65 27.43
CA ASP A 102 -5.39 -32.56 27.60
C ASP A 102 -5.37 -33.77 26.64
N GLY A 103 -4.29 -33.96 25.89
CA GLY A 103 -4.05 -35.09 25.03
C GLY A 103 -4.67 -35.03 23.63
N LYS A 104 -5.35 -33.95 23.26
CA LYS A 104 -5.94 -33.77 21.92
C LYS A 104 -4.86 -33.51 20.87
N GLU A 105 -5.07 -34.03 19.66
CA GLU A 105 -4.21 -33.76 18.53
C GLU A 105 -4.71 -32.55 17.72
N LYS A 106 -3.80 -31.63 17.43
CA LYS A 106 -3.99 -30.47 16.56
C LYS A 106 -3.10 -30.61 15.34
N ILE A 107 -3.51 -30.04 14.20
CA ILE A 107 -2.81 -30.11 12.92
C ILE A 107 -2.64 -28.67 12.41
N LEU A 108 -1.39 -28.24 12.23
CA LEU A 108 -1.04 -26.96 11.67
C LEU A 108 -0.56 -27.17 10.23
N LEU A 109 -1.35 -26.75 9.24
CA LEU A 109 -0.94 -26.73 7.83
C LEU A 109 -0.06 -25.53 7.54
N VAL A 110 1.06 -25.73 6.83
CA VAL A 110 2.00 -24.66 6.48
C VAL A 110 1.87 -24.34 4.99
N VAL A 111 1.66 -23.07 4.63
CA VAL A 111 1.39 -22.63 3.25
C VAL A 111 2.05 -21.29 2.93
N GLY A 112 2.24 -21.01 1.62
CA GLY A 112 2.63 -19.68 1.11
C GLY A 112 1.43 -18.90 0.61
N GLY A 113 1.42 -17.56 0.85
CA GLY A 113 0.36 -16.63 0.50
C GLY A 113 0.77 -15.51 -0.49
N GLY A 114 2.02 -15.49 -0.96
CA GLY A 114 2.58 -14.39 -1.75
C GLY A 114 2.21 -14.38 -3.25
N LYS A 115 1.49 -15.38 -3.76
CA LYS A 115 1.08 -15.43 -5.16
C LYS A 115 -0.44 -15.28 -5.28
N GLU A 116 -0.91 -14.64 -6.35
CA GLU A 116 -2.33 -14.43 -6.65
C GLU A 116 -3.20 -15.69 -6.47
N ASN A 117 -2.69 -16.85 -6.89
CA ASN A 117 -3.40 -18.14 -6.80
C ASN A 117 -3.18 -18.90 -5.47
N SER A 118 -2.45 -18.33 -4.51
CA SER A 118 -2.14 -19.00 -3.23
C SER A 118 -3.39 -19.37 -2.42
N TYR A 119 -4.44 -18.58 -2.53
CA TYR A 119 -5.73 -18.86 -1.88
C TYR A 119 -6.31 -20.24 -2.24
N LYS A 120 -6.00 -20.78 -3.44
CA LYS A 120 -6.45 -22.13 -3.86
C LYS A 120 -5.90 -23.25 -2.97
N ALA A 121 -4.72 -23.01 -2.35
CA ALA A 121 -4.11 -23.99 -1.47
C ALA A 121 -4.87 -24.22 -0.16
N ILE A 122 -5.68 -23.25 0.29
CA ILE A 122 -6.41 -23.34 1.54
C ILE A 122 -7.91 -23.60 1.36
N LYS A 123 -8.41 -23.57 0.12
CA LYS A 123 -9.81 -23.92 -0.20
C LYS A 123 -10.15 -25.36 0.18
N GLY A 124 -11.41 -25.57 0.56
CA GLY A 124 -11.95 -26.90 0.87
C GLY A 124 -11.65 -27.40 2.29
N ASN A 125 -10.98 -26.60 3.12
CA ASN A 125 -10.86 -26.87 4.55
C ASN A 125 -11.44 -25.70 5.35
N THR A 126 -11.83 -25.99 6.60
CA THR A 126 -12.17 -25.01 7.62
C THR A 126 -11.06 -25.04 8.67
N TYR A 127 -10.64 -23.87 9.12
CA TYR A 127 -9.60 -23.74 10.13
C TYR A 127 -10.16 -23.05 11.37
N GLY A 128 -9.75 -23.53 12.55
CA GLY A 128 -10.10 -22.91 13.83
C GLY A 128 -9.42 -21.54 13.99
N MET A 129 -8.13 -21.50 13.69
CA MET A 129 -7.32 -20.27 13.71
C MET A 129 -6.33 -20.25 12.54
N ALA A 130 -5.82 -19.05 12.26
CA ALA A 130 -4.72 -18.83 11.33
C ALA A 130 -3.65 -17.91 11.93
N TYR A 131 -2.39 -18.16 11.62
CA TYR A 131 -1.32 -17.22 11.88
C TYR A 131 -0.55 -16.96 10.58
N ILE A 132 -0.53 -15.70 10.14
CA ILE A 132 0.11 -15.26 8.90
C ILE A 132 1.25 -14.30 9.26
N THR A 133 2.49 -14.72 9.03
CA THR A 133 3.66 -13.85 9.19
C THR A 133 3.85 -12.98 7.95
N GLU A 134 4.35 -11.77 8.18
CA GLU A 134 4.55 -10.77 7.11
C GLU A 134 3.29 -10.62 6.24
N ALA A 135 2.12 -10.51 6.91
CA ALA A 135 0.82 -10.51 6.25
C ALA A 135 0.68 -9.45 5.15
N ASN A 136 1.38 -8.33 5.28
CA ASN A 136 1.43 -7.28 4.27
C ASN A 136 2.30 -7.61 3.03
N GLU A 137 2.99 -8.76 3.00
CA GLU A 137 3.65 -9.32 1.82
C GLU A 137 2.76 -10.35 1.09
N CYS A 138 1.69 -10.81 1.73
CA CYS A 138 0.76 -11.76 1.15
C CYS A 138 -0.23 -11.07 0.20
N CYS A 139 -0.78 -11.81 -0.77
CA CYS A 139 -1.82 -11.29 -1.65
C CYS A 139 -3.14 -11.03 -0.90
N GLU A 140 -3.87 -10.00 -1.28
CA GLU A 140 -5.18 -9.64 -0.72
C GLU A 140 -6.17 -10.81 -0.82
N SER A 141 -6.21 -11.49 -1.96
CA SER A 141 -7.05 -12.68 -2.20
C SER A 141 -6.77 -13.82 -1.23
N PHE A 142 -5.51 -14.00 -0.81
CA PHE A 142 -5.12 -15.01 0.16
C PHE A 142 -5.63 -14.66 1.56
N LEU A 143 -5.42 -13.42 2.03
CA LEU A 143 -5.89 -12.99 3.35
C LEU A 143 -7.41 -13.05 3.46
N LYS A 144 -8.12 -12.64 2.40
CA LYS A 144 -9.58 -12.76 2.36
C LYS A 144 -10.05 -14.22 2.46
N GLU A 145 -9.41 -15.14 1.73
CA GLU A 145 -9.74 -16.56 1.85
C GLU A 145 -9.43 -17.12 3.26
N VAL A 146 -8.36 -16.65 3.93
CA VAL A 146 -8.05 -17.01 5.33
C VAL A 146 -9.21 -16.60 6.25
N GLU A 147 -9.73 -15.40 6.08
CA GLU A 147 -10.89 -14.96 6.84
C GLU A 147 -12.12 -15.84 6.59
N ASP A 148 -12.44 -16.10 5.33
CA ASP A 148 -13.58 -16.92 4.94
C ASP A 148 -13.49 -18.36 5.50
N ARG A 149 -12.27 -18.94 5.50
CA ARG A 149 -12.03 -20.31 5.99
C ARG A 149 -12.01 -20.44 7.50
N THR A 150 -11.98 -19.35 8.22
CA THR A 150 -12.07 -19.35 9.70
C THR A 150 -13.46 -18.96 10.23
N LEU A 151 -14.36 -18.45 9.37
CA LEU A 151 -15.68 -17.93 9.77
C LEU A 151 -16.56 -18.91 10.53
N SER A 152 -16.49 -20.21 10.22
CA SER A 152 -17.35 -21.23 10.85
C SER A 152 -16.79 -21.77 12.17
N SER A 153 -15.63 -21.32 12.63
CA SER A 153 -15.12 -21.63 13.95
C SER A 153 -15.83 -20.81 15.03
N ASN A 154 -16.22 -21.45 16.12
CA ASN A 154 -16.87 -20.78 17.26
C ASN A 154 -15.87 -19.96 18.10
N ASP A 155 -14.58 -20.25 18.01
CA ASP A 155 -13.50 -19.52 18.68
C ASP A 155 -12.46 -19.02 17.65
N ARG A 156 -12.98 -18.39 16.59
CA ARG A 156 -12.19 -17.87 15.48
C ARG A 156 -11.10 -16.93 15.96
N LYS A 157 -9.83 -17.17 15.55
CA LYS A 157 -8.73 -16.22 15.77
C LYS A 157 -7.80 -16.17 14.57
N ILE A 158 -7.43 -14.97 14.16
CA ILE A 158 -6.43 -14.71 13.13
C ILE A 158 -5.33 -13.84 13.74
N PHE A 159 -4.10 -14.23 13.50
CA PHE A 159 -2.89 -13.53 13.94
C PHE A 159 -2.10 -13.08 12.72
N HIS A 160 -1.79 -11.81 12.66
CA HIS A 160 -0.89 -11.23 11.67
C HIS A 160 0.32 -10.59 12.36
N ASP A 161 1.50 -10.82 11.85
CA ASP A 161 2.65 -9.96 12.14
C ASP A 161 3.13 -9.28 10.87
N LEU A 162 3.70 -8.08 11.02
CA LEU A 162 4.19 -7.31 9.89
C LEU A 162 5.35 -6.40 10.25
N ASN A 163 6.25 -6.21 9.29
CA ASN A 163 7.19 -5.12 9.26
C ASN A 163 6.53 -3.90 8.57
N PRO A 164 6.84 -2.67 9.01
CA PRO A 164 6.25 -1.49 8.42
C PRO A 164 6.57 -1.34 6.93
N LYS A 165 5.56 -1.04 6.14
CA LYS A 165 5.62 -0.63 4.73
C LYS A 165 5.32 0.87 4.61
N ALA A 166 5.25 1.37 3.38
CA ALA A 166 4.80 2.72 3.12
C ALA A 166 3.36 2.96 3.62
N PRO A 167 3.02 4.18 4.11
CA PRO A 167 1.70 4.46 4.68
C PRO A 167 0.52 4.24 3.74
N ASN A 168 0.75 4.34 2.42
CA ASN A 168 -0.26 4.13 1.38
C ASN A 168 -0.44 2.67 0.97
N HIS A 169 0.31 1.74 1.53
CA HIS A 169 0.20 0.32 1.21
C HIS A 169 -1.23 -0.18 1.44
N TRP A 170 -1.76 -1.02 0.51
CA TRP A 170 -3.15 -1.52 0.53
C TRP A 170 -3.55 -2.17 1.85
N TYR A 171 -2.62 -2.87 2.50
CA TYR A 171 -2.86 -3.53 3.77
C TYR A 171 -3.28 -2.53 4.86
N TYR A 172 -2.74 -1.30 4.84
CA TYR A 172 -3.12 -0.24 5.78
C TYR A 172 -4.37 0.51 5.34
N THR A 173 -4.40 0.92 4.07
CA THR A 173 -5.44 1.83 3.57
C THR A 173 -6.77 1.15 3.29
N LYS A 174 -6.75 -0.19 3.07
CA LYS A 174 -7.96 -0.98 2.84
C LYS A 174 -8.21 -1.94 4.01
N TYR A 175 -7.27 -2.89 4.25
CA TYR A 175 -7.49 -3.99 5.19
C TYR A 175 -7.59 -3.48 6.63
N LEU A 176 -6.54 -2.86 7.19
CA LEU A 176 -6.57 -2.37 8.57
C LEU A 176 -7.62 -1.26 8.75
N ALA A 177 -7.69 -0.29 7.84
CA ALA A 177 -8.66 0.80 7.92
C ALA A 177 -10.11 0.30 7.98
N PHE A 178 -10.44 -0.80 7.28
CA PHE A 178 -11.75 -1.43 7.38
C PHE A 178 -12.01 -1.98 8.80
N HIS A 179 -11.07 -2.75 9.35
CA HIS A 179 -11.24 -3.38 10.68
C HIS A 179 -11.20 -2.36 11.82
N GLU A 180 -10.38 -1.32 11.71
CA GLU A 180 -10.38 -0.18 12.63
C GLU A 180 -11.72 0.53 12.62
N GLY A 181 -12.26 0.84 11.44
CA GLY A 181 -13.58 1.45 11.30
C GLY A 181 -14.74 0.56 11.77
N GLN A 182 -14.62 -0.76 11.72
CA GLN A 182 -15.60 -1.67 12.33
C GLN A 182 -15.51 -1.69 13.86
N GLN A 183 -14.29 -1.69 14.42
CA GLN A 183 -14.09 -1.62 15.87
C GLN A 183 -14.62 -0.31 16.47
N GLU A 184 -14.54 0.81 15.75
CA GLU A 184 -15.13 2.09 16.18
C GLU A 184 -16.67 2.03 16.25
N LYS A 185 -17.31 1.26 15.37
CA LYS A 185 -18.76 1.13 15.27
C LYS A 185 -19.34 0.05 16.20
N ILE A 186 -18.58 -1.02 16.44
CA ILE A 186 -19.00 -2.22 17.15
C ILE A 186 -18.01 -2.46 18.28
N SER A 187 -18.39 -2.18 19.52
CA SER A 187 -17.49 -2.20 20.69
C SER A 187 -16.84 -3.57 20.93
N ASP A 188 -17.53 -4.65 20.62
CA ASP A 188 -17.11 -6.04 20.77
C ASP A 188 -16.70 -6.70 19.44
N TYR A 189 -16.33 -5.90 18.43
CA TYR A 189 -15.89 -6.39 17.13
C TYR A 189 -14.71 -7.36 17.24
N GLY A 190 -13.76 -7.09 18.16
CA GLY A 190 -12.66 -8.00 18.47
C GLY A 190 -11.43 -7.81 17.58
N TYR A 191 -11.14 -6.58 17.20
CA TYR A 191 -9.87 -6.17 16.60
C TYR A 191 -8.86 -5.75 17.68
N ASN A 192 -7.67 -6.32 17.64
CA ASN A 192 -6.57 -6.04 18.54
C ASN A 192 -5.30 -5.69 17.74
N TYR A 193 -4.76 -4.49 17.97
CA TYR A 193 -3.56 -4.01 17.30
C TYR A 193 -2.47 -3.69 18.34
N GLY A 194 -1.26 -4.17 18.09
CA GLY A 194 -0.06 -3.87 18.88
C GLY A 194 1.08 -3.37 17.99
N HIS A 195 1.64 -2.22 18.32
CA HIS A 195 2.84 -1.70 17.67
C HIS A 195 4.06 -1.92 18.57
N PHE A 196 5.09 -2.62 18.08
CA PHE A 196 6.27 -2.99 18.85
C PHE A 196 7.56 -2.47 18.21
N ASN A 197 8.49 -2.05 19.04
CA ASN A 197 9.80 -1.60 18.60
C ASN A 197 10.91 -2.21 19.49
N ILE A 198 12.17 -1.97 19.16
CA ILE A 198 13.29 -2.59 19.88
C ILE A 198 13.32 -2.28 21.38
N PHE A 199 12.76 -1.14 21.81
CA PHE A 199 12.72 -0.73 23.21
C PHE A 199 11.68 -1.50 24.03
N ASP A 200 10.72 -2.14 23.38
CA ASP A 200 9.73 -3.01 24.01
C ASP A 200 10.30 -4.42 24.29
N ASN A 201 11.47 -4.76 23.73
CA ASN A 201 12.10 -6.07 23.86
C ASN A 201 13.06 -6.12 25.06
N LEU A 202 12.57 -6.55 26.20
CA LEU A 202 13.35 -6.65 27.45
C LEU A 202 14.45 -7.73 27.42
N SER A 203 14.46 -8.63 26.43
CA SER A 203 15.52 -9.64 26.27
C SER A 203 16.82 -9.06 25.70
N ILE A 204 16.82 -7.81 25.23
CA ILE A 204 18.00 -7.14 24.70
C ILE A 204 18.68 -6.37 25.84
N SER A 205 19.91 -6.77 26.19
CA SER A 205 20.71 -6.03 27.19
C SER A 205 21.00 -4.59 26.72
N ASP A 206 21.16 -3.66 27.66
CA ASP A 206 21.49 -2.26 27.38
C ASP A 206 22.73 -2.10 26.49
N GLU A 207 23.75 -2.95 26.71
CA GLU A 207 24.98 -2.95 25.93
C GLU A 207 24.68 -3.33 24.45
N LYS A 208 23.93 -4.42 24.26
CA LYS A 208 23.52 -4.86 22.91
C LYS A 208 22.63 -3.84 22.23
N LEU A 209 21.72 -3.22 22.99
CA LEU A 209 20.86 -2.14 22.47
C LEU A 209 21.70 -0.95 22.00
N LYS A 210 22.64 -0.47 22.82
CA LYS A 210 23.56 0.62 22.44
C LYS A 210 24.34 0.27 21.16
N LYS A 211 24.86 -0.96 21.07
CA LYS A 211 25.58 -1.42 19.88
C LYS A 211 24.70 -1.43 18.62
N VAL A 212 23.48 -1.91 18.74
CA VAL A 212 22.51 -1.88 17.60
C VAL A 212 22.21 -0.44 17.19
N LEU A 213 21.89 0.44 18.16
CA LEU A 213 21.53 1.82 17.88
C LEU A 213 22.70 2.62 17.27
N SER A 214 23.97 2.28 17.61
CA SER A 214 25.14 2.94 17.02
C SER A 214 25.35 2.63 15.53
N THR A 215 24.69 1.62 14.98
CA THR A 215 24.76 1.28 13.55
C THR A 215 23.77 2.06 12.70
N TYR A 216 22.90 2.88 13.31
CA TYR A 216 21.90 3.66 12.59
C TYR A 216 22.10 5.16 12.79
N ASP A 217 22.01 5.93 11.72
CA ASP A 217 21.78 7.37 11.83
C ASP A 217 20.34 7.61 12.30
N LYS A 218 20.21 8.31 13.45
CA LYS A 218 18.91 8.61 14.06
C LYS A 218 17.96 9.44 13.19
N ASN A 219 18.50 10.18 12.24
CA ASN A 219 17.73 10.98 11.30
C ASN A 219 17.34 10.20 10.04
N SER A 220 17.91 9.02 9.85
CA SER A 220 17.65 8.19 8.66
C SER A 220 16.24 7.60 8.64
N ILE A 221 15.73 7.34 7.45
CA ILE A 221 14.49 6.58 7.25
C ILE A 221 14.60 5.16 7.82
N TRP A 222 15.80 4.57 7.75
CA TRP A 222 16.10 3.25 8.29
C TRP A 222 15.91 3.19 9.81
N TYR A 223 16.39 4.21 10.55
CA TYR A 223 16.15 4.29 11.99
C TYR A 223 14.65 4.39 12.31
N ARG A 224 13.95 5.26 11.61
CA ARG A 224 12.50 5.44 11.82
C ARG A 224 11.69 4.19 11.49
N ARG A 225 12.04 3.48 10.39
CA ARG A 225 11.33 2.27 9.97
C ARG A 225 11.76 1.05 10.80
N ASP A 226 13.05 0.76 10.85
CA ASP A 226 13.57 -0.52 11.37
C ASP A 226 13.66 -0.51 12.90
N ILE A 227 14.00 0.64 13.53
CA ILE A 227 14.12 0.78 14.99
C ILE A 227 12.81 1.22 15.62
N LYS A 228 12.20 2.29 15.11
CA LYS A 228 10.95 2.82 15.68
C LYS A 228 9.70 2.07 15.20
N GLY A 229 9.77 1.34 14.11
CA GLY A 229 8.64 0.63 13.54
C GLY A 229 7.63 1.54 12.84
N ASN A 230 8.03 2.73 12.41
CA ASN A 230 7.14 3.65 11.73
C ASN A 230 6.88 3.22 10.30
N ARG A 231 5.65 3.43 9.85
CA ARG A 231 5.27 3.29 8.44
C ARG A 231 5.87 4.45 7.67
N ILE A 232 6.85 4.17 6.81
CA ILE A 232 7.60 5.19 6.05
C ILE A 232 7.79 4.66 4.64
N ALA A 233 7.66 5.53 3.65
CA ALA A 233 7.96 5.22 2.26
C ALA A 233 9.40 4.69 2.11
N SER A 234 9.59 3.77 1.17
CA SER A 234 10.90 3.16 0.90
C SER A 234 11.95 4.20 0.52
N ALA A 235 13.23 3.89 0.69
CA ALA A 235 14.31 4.64 0.06
C ALA A 235 14.10 4.57 -1.47
N GLY A 236 14.34 5.68 -2.17
CA GLY A 236 14.19 5.75 -3.63
C GLY A 236 12.89 6.37 -4.12
N VAL A 237 11.90 6.68 -3.27
CA VAL A 237 10.76 7.51 -3.71
C VAL A 237 11.23 8.93 -4.00
N PHE A 238 10.74 9.50 -5.10
CA PHE A 238 11.09 10.86 -5.50
C PHE A 238 10.53 11.93 -4.56
N PHE A 239 9.32 11.72 -4.04
CA PHE A 239 8.56 12.72 -3.27
C PHE A 239 8.23 12.20 -1.87
N PRO A 240 9.23 12.09 -0.97
CA PRO A 240 9.04 11.57 0.38
C PRO A 240 8.09 12.43 1.23
N GLU A 241 7.93 13.70 0.91
CA GLU A 241 7.04 14.63 1.62
C GLU A 241 5.58 14.17 1.53
N ILE A 242 5.08 13.92 0.31
CA ILE A 242 3.71 13.44 0.11
C ILE A 242 3.57 11.95 0.42
N ALA A 243 4.61 11.15 0.16
CA ALA A 243 4.60 9.72 0.45
C ALA A 243 4.44 9.44 1.96
N ASN A 244 5.05 10.27 2.82
CA ASN A 244 4.97 10.12 4.27
C ASN A 244 3.79 10.88 4.90
N ASN A 245 3.30 11.96 4.30
CA ASN A 245 2.25 12.80 4.87
C ASN A 245 1.37 13.49 3.82
N LYS A 246 0.56 12.72 3.10
CA LYS A 246 -0.36 13.26 2.10
C LYS A 246 -1.36 14.27 2.66
N VAL A 247 -1.74 14.12 3.94
CA VAL A 247 -2.75 14.98 4.57
C VAL A 247 -2.33 16.46 4.59
N ARG A 248 -1.03 16.73 4.68
CA ARG A 248 -0.45 18.07 4.62
C ARG A 248 -0.85 18.86 3.36
N TYR A 249 -1.04 18.16 2.27
CA TYR A 249 -1.30 18.73 0.94
C TYR A 249 -2.77 18.70 0.52
N LEU A 250 -3.66 18.07 1.33
CA LEU A 250 -5.08 17.98 1.02
C LEU A 250 -5.83 19.26 1.39
N VAL A 251 -6.69 19.69 0.48
CA VAL A 251 -7.61 20.82 0.69
C VAL A 251 -9.04 20.40 0.33
N ASP A 252 -10.03 20.88 1.06
CA ASP A 252 -11.45 20.60 0.73
C ASP A 252 -11.89 21.33 -0.55
N LYS A 253 -11.31 22.49 -0.83
CA LYS A 253 -11.52 23.24 -2.07
C LYS A 253 -10.29 24.03 -2.50
N CYS A 254 -10.16 24.27 -3.80
CA CYS A 254 -9.12 25.14 -4.35
C CYS A 254 -9.46 26.61 -4.11
N GLU A 255 -8.65 27.30 -3.29
CA GLU A 255 -8.85 28.73 -2.95
C GLU A 255 -8.01 29.68 -3.79
N ILE A 256 -7.06 29.17 -4.59
CA ILE A 256 -6.24 30.02 -5.46
C ILE A 256 -7.02 30.45 -6.69
N SER A 257 -6.80 31.68 -7.14
CA SER A 257 -7.30 32.18 -8.43
C SER A 257 -6.21 32.10 -9.48
N GLY A 258 -6.57 31.71 -10.72
CA GLY A 258 -5.58 31.56 -11.77
C GLY A 258 -6.13 30.85 -13.00
N ILE A 259 -5.23 30.36 -13.84
CA ILE A 259 -5.55 29.60 -15.04
C ILE A 259 -5.79 28.12 -14.73
N ILE A 260 -6.81 27.54 -15.37
CA ILE A 260 -7.06 26.11 -15.29
C ILE A 260 -6.48 25.46 -16.54
N THR A 261 -5.71 24.41 -16.36
CA THR A 261 -5.14 23.61 -17.43
C THR A 261 -5.45 22.14 -17.21
N THR A 262 -5.46 21.39 -18.30
CA THR A 262 -5.59 19.92 -18.25
C THR A 262 -4.47 19.31 -19.07
N GLY A 263 -3.76 18.35 -18.48
CA GLY A 263 -2.86 17.50 -19.23
C GLY A 263 -3.51 16.16 -19.54
N VAL A 264 -3.13 15.58 -20.65
CA VAL A 264 -3.63 14.30 -21.17
C VAL A 264 -2.46 13.45 -21.60
N ASP A 265 -2.37 12.25 -21.02
CA ASP A 265 -1.48 11.20 -21.49
C ASP A 265 -2.27 10.07 -22.14
N PHE A 266 -1.72 9.49 -23.22
CA PHE A 266 -2.40 8.49 -24.02
C PHE A 266 -1.92 7.08 -23.68
N GLY A 267 -2.74 6.32 -22.97
CA GLY A 267 -2.48 4.92 -22.71
C GLY A 267 -2.56 4.06 -23.97
N LYS A 268 -1.73 3.01 -23.99
CA LYS A 268 -1.71 1.93 -24.99
C LYS A 268 -2.12 0.62 -24.31
N ASN A 269 -2.12 -0.48 -25.04
CA ASN A 269 -2.40 -1.81 -24.49
C ASN A 269 -1.53 -2.09 -23.25
N GLY A 270 -2.16 -2.26 -22.09
CA GLY A 270 -1.49 -2.47 -20.79
C GLY A 270 -1.26 -1.21 -19.97
N SER A 271 -1.69 -0.03 -20.44
CA SER A 271 -1.58 1.27 -19.79
C SER A 271 -2.96 1.94 -19.71
N ALA A 272 -3.08 3.13 -19.13
CA ALA A 272 -4.34 3.87 -19.00
C ALA A 272 -4.28 5.23 -19.69
N HIS A 273 -5.39 5.69 -20.28
CA HIS A 273 -5.53 7.10 -20.61
C HIS A 273 -5.65 7.90 -19.32
N ALA A 274 -4.81 8.89 -19.14
CA ALA A 274 -4.77 9.71 -17.93
C ALA A 274 -5.14 11.18 -18.22
N PHE A 275 -5.91 11.77 -17.30
CA PHE A 275 -6.37 13.15 -17.37
C PHE A 275 -6.11 13.82 -16.04
N CYS A 276 -5.37 14.93 -16.04
CA CYS A 276 -5.10 15.69 -14.81
C CYS A 276 -5.37 17.18 -15.03
N SER A 277 -6.25 17.75 -14.21
CA SER A 277 -6.56 19.18 -14.26
C SER A 277 -6.04 19.89 -13.01
N GLN A 278 -5.39 21.03 -13.21
CA GLN A 278 -4.84 21.83 -12.15
C GLN A 278 -5.11 23.33 -12.37
N ARG A 279 -5.06 24.08 -11.29
CA ARG A 279 -5.07 25.55 -11.32
C ARG A 279 -3.71 26.08 -10.93
N ILE A 280 -3.16 26.93 -11.77
CA ILE A 280 -1.91 27.65 -11.52
C ILE A 280 -2.26 29.05 -11.10
N SER A 281 -1.74 29.54 -9.96
CA SER A 281 -2.00 30.89 -9.48
C SER A 281 -1.48 31.95 -10.47
N ARG A 282 -2.09 33.16 -10.46
CA ARG A 282 -1.73 34.26 -11.36
C ARG A 282 -0.28 34.73 -11.19
N ASP A 283 0.25 34.61 -10.00
CA ASP A 283 1.64 34.93 -9.65
C ASP A 283 2.60 33.77 -9.87
N TYR A 284 2.11 32.61 -10.35
CA TYR A 284 2.89 31.38 -10.55
C TYR A 284 3.55 30.84 -9.26
N GLN A 285 3.03 31.19 -8.09
CA GLN A 285 3.60 30.73 -6.83
C GLN A 285 2.98 29.43 -6.30
N ARG A 286 1.76 29.08 -6.74
CA ARG A 286 1.04 27.90 -6.24
C ARG A 286 0.36 27.12 -7.36
N VAL A 287 0.28 25.83 -7.14
CA VAL A 287 -0.48 24.88 -7.97
C VAL A 287 -1.50 24.17 -7.08
N CYS A 288 -2.74 24.09 -7.56
CA CYS A 288 -3.77 23.27 -6.94
C CYS A 288 -4.26 22.25 -7.96
N VAL A 289 -3.99 20.96 -7.71
CA VAL A 289 -4.55 19.90 -8.54
C VAL A 289 -6.03 19.75 -8.19
N LEU A 290 -6.88 19.86 -9.20
CA LEU A 290 -8.34 19.93 -9.06
C LEU A 290 -8.98 18.55 -9.22
N ARG A 291 -8.47 17.78 -10.19
CA ARG A 291 -9.00 16.46 -10.52
C ARG A 291 -7.98 15.62 -11.27
N SER A 292 -7.95 14.33 -10.96
CA SER A 292 -7.30 13.29 -11.75
C SER A 292 -8.30 12.18 -12.08
N ASP A 293 -8.26 11.67 -13.30
CA ASP A 293 -9.06 10.52 -13.74
C ASP A 293 -8.20 9.62 -14.64
N LYS A 294 -8.51 8.34 -14.64
CA LYS A 294 -7.89 7.33 -15.51
C LYS A 294 -8.97 6.50 -16.20
N GLU A 295 -8.70 6.11 -17.44
CA GLU A 295 -9.50 5.14 -18.18
C GLU A 295 -8.59 3.98 -18.59
N ASP A 296 -8.82 2.84 -17.99
CA ASP A 296 -8.00 1.64 -18.18
C ASP A 296 -8.15 1.08 -19.59
N CYS A 297 -7.03 0.84 -20.27
CA CYS A 297 -6.96 0.25 -21.60
C CYS A 297 -6.68 -1.26 -21.56
N THR A 298 -6.55 -1.87 -20.37
CA THR A 298 -6.41 -3.31 -20.23
C THR A 298 -7.73 -4.03 -20.46
N PRO A 299 -7.73 -5.20 -21.14
CA PRO A 299 -8.93 -6.03 -21.25
C PRO A 299 -9.35 -6.51 -19.85
N ASN A 300 -10.65 -6.48 -19.54
CA ASN A 300 -11.16 -7.10 -18.32
C ASN A 300 -10.80 -8.59 -18.29
N SER A 301 -10.42 -9.11 -17.14
CA SER A 301 -9.95 -10.49 -16.92
C SER A 301 -10.98 -11.59 -17.30
N GLU A 302 -12.22 -11.24 -17.59
CA GLU A 302 -13.26 -12.16 -18.07
C GLU A 302 -13.34 -12.24 -19.60
N GLU A 303 -12.76 -11.29 -20.33
CA GLU A 303 -12.66 -11.28 -21.80
C GLU A 303 -11.25 -11.73 -22.23
N VAL A 304 -10.87 -12.93 -21.81
CA VAL A 304 -9.61 -13.54 -22.24
C VAL A 304 -9.78 -14.00 -23.68
N GLN A 305 -9.17 -13.32 -24.60
CA GLN A 305 -8.50 -13.78 -25.83
C GLN A 305 -8.34 -12.75 -26.96
N ASP A 306 -9.01 -11.59 -26.90
CA ASP A 306 -8.76 -10.55 -27.92
C ASP A 306 -8.26 -9.26 -27.28
N ASN A 307 -7.13 -8.75 -27.77
CA ASN A 307 -6.69 -7.37 -27.52
C ASN A 307 -7.91 -6.45 -27.77
N MET A 308 -8.18 -5.54 -26.82
CA MET A 308 -9.25 -4.56 -26.98
C MET A 308 -9.09 -3.87 -28.35
N GLY A 309 -10.08 -3.98 -29.20
CA GLY A 309 -9.99 -3.42 -30.55
C GLY A 309 -9.75 -1.90 -30.49
N ILE A 310 -8.97 -1.35 -31.42
CA ILE A 310 -8.63 0.10 -31.50
C ILE A 310 -9.87 0.98 -31.31
N GLY A 311 -11.02 0.56 -31.84
CA GLY A 311 -12.29 1.28 -31.69
C GLY A 311 -12.79 1.39 -30.25
N GLN A 312 -12.55 0.39 -29.40
CA GLN A 312 -12.95 0.40 -27.99
C GLN A 312 -12.02 1.30 -27.17
N VAL A 313 -10.72 1.28 -27.45
CA VAL A 313 -9.73 2.17 -26.81
C VAL A 313 -10.08 3.63 -27.12
N LEU A 314 -10.37 3.96 -28.39
CA LEU A 314 -10.76 5.31 -28.79
C LEU A 314 -12.11 5.73 -28.16
N ALA A 315 -13.07 4.83 -28.05
CA ALA A 315 -14.35 5.12 -27.39
C ALA A 315 -14.17 5.43 -25.89
N LYS A 316 -13.34 4.67 -25.18
CA LYS A 316 -13.00 4.94 -23.78
C LYS A 316 -12.27 6.28 -23.63
N LEU A 317 -11.32 6.57 -24.52
CA LEU A 317 -10.61 7.86 -24.54
C LEU A 317 -11.61 9.03 -24.72
N GLU A 318 -12.51 9.00 -25.71
CA GLU A 318 -13.50 10.06 -25.94
C GLU A 318 -14.41 10.23 -24.73
N GLN A 319 -14.95 9.13 -24.20
CA GLN A 319 -15.87 9.13 -23.08
C GLN A 319 -15.22 9.67 -21.80
N GLY A 320 -14.06 9.15 -21.41
CA GLY A 320 -13.32 9.59 -20.24
C GLY A 320 -12.91 11.04 -20.33
N PHE A 321 -12.32 11.43 -21.45
CA PHE A 321 -11.91 12.81 -21.73
C PHE A 321 -13.05 13.80 -21.62
N ILE A 322 -14.15 13.59 -22.33
CA ILE A 322 -15.30 14.52 -22.33
C ILE A 322 -15.96 14.58 -20.96
N LYS A 323 -16.05 13.45 -20.25
CA LYS A 323 -16.56 13.39 -18.88
C LYS A 323 -15.69 14.23 -17.94
N HIS A 324 -14.37 14.07 -17.99
CA HIS A 324 -13.41 14.84 -17.21
C HIS A 324 -13.52 16.34 -17.47
N ILE A 325 -13.47 16.76 -18.75
CA ILE A 325 -13.54 18.17 -19.16
C ILE A 325 -14.86 18.84 -18.71
N LYS A 326 -16.00 18.18 -18.96
CA LYS A 326 -17.31 18.72 -18.54
C LYS A 326 -17.41 18.85 -17.01
N TYR A 327 -16.89 17.90 -16.28
CA TYR A 327 -16.89 17.94 -14.81
C TYR A 327 -16.03 19.09 -14.29
N VAL A 328 -14.82 19.27 -14.81
CA VAL A 328 -13.91 20.35 -14.41
C VAL A 328 -14.53 21.71 -14.68
N ILE A 329 -15.12 21.90 -15.86
CA ILE A 329 -15.78 23.16 -16.21
C ILE A 329 -16.95 23.45 -15.30
N ALA A 330 -17.79 22.46 -15.02
CA ALA A 330 -18.97 22.64 -14.16
C ALA A 330 -18.61 23.00 -12.71
N LYS A 331 -17.53 22.43 -12.20
CA LYS A 331 -17.16 22.58 -10.79
C LYS A 331 -16.19 23.73 -10.52
N TRP A 332 -15.23 23.98 -11.41
CA TRP A 332 -14.14 24.93 -11.17
C TRP A 332 -14.06 26.06 -12.19
N GLY A 333 -14.75 25.97 -13.32
CA GLY A 333 -14.79 26.99 -14.37
C GLY A 333 -14.01 26.61 -15.63
N MET A 334 -13.92 27.55 -16.57
CA MET A 334 -13.37 27.30 -17.90
C MET A 334 -11.90 26.90 -17.89
N ILE A 335 -11.58 25.85 -18.62
CA ILE A 335 -10.22 25.39 -18.88
C ILE A 335 -9.60 26.30 -19.94
N SER A 336 -8.41 26.85 -19.66
CA SER A 336 -7.71 27.75 -20.58
C SER A 336 -6.98 27.00 -21.70
N TYR A 337 -6.35 25.87 -21.34
CA TYR A 337 -5.58 25.03 -22.26
C TYR A 337 -5.68 23.56 -21.88
N ILE A 338 -5.67 22.71 -22.93
CA ILE A 338 -5.47 21.27 -22.79
C ILE A 338 -4.14 20.93 -23.44
N PHE A 339 -3.26 20.24 -22.72
CA PHE A 339 -1.96 19.81 -23.23
C PHE A 339 -1.96 18.30 -23.38
N CYS A 340 -1.60 17.82 -24.56
CA CYS A 340 -1.57 16.38 -24.85
C CYS A 340 -0.15 15.95 -25.23
N ASP A 341 0.14 14.67 -25.02
CA ASP A 341 1.37 14.07 -25.52
C ASP A 341 1.54 14.36 -27.02
N SER A 342 2.63 15.05 -27.36
CA SER A 342 2.95 15.46 -28.74
C SER A 342 3.32 14.30 -29.67
N ALA A 343 3.59 13.10 -29.13
CA ALA A 343 3.96 11.92 -29.91
C ALA A 343 2.75 11.28 -30.65
N GLU A 344 1.51 11.65 -30.29
CA GLU A 344 0.28 11.03 -30.81
C GLU A 344 -0.63 12.04 -31.53
N PRO A 345 -0.21 12.60 -32.68
CA PRO A 345 -0.95 13.67 -33.36
C PRO A 345 -2.35 13.25 -33.85
N GLU A 346 -2.53 11.96 -34.14
CA GLU A 346 -3.83 11.43 -34.57
C GLU A 346 -4.84 11.43 -33.43
N LEU A 347 -4.42 11.08 -32.23
CA LEU A 347 -5.25 11.11 -31.03
C LEU A 347 -5.58 12.55 -30.61
N ILE A 348 -4.64 13.48 -30.76
CA ILE A 348 -4.89 14.91 -30.54
C ILE A 348 -6.01 15.41 -31.49
N GLU A 349 -5.93 15.07 -32.76
CA GLU A 349 -6.96 15.47 -33.73
C GLU A 349 -8.31 14.80 -33.43
N PHE A 350 -8.29 13.56 -32.96
CA PHE A 350 -9.48 12.86 -32.47
C PHE A 350 -10.14 13.60 -31.31
N LEU A 351 -9.37 14.02 -30.32
CA LEU A 351 -9.88 14.79 -29.17
C LEU A 351 -10.40 16.20 -29.59
N ARG A 352 -9.77 16.87 -30.57
CA ARG A 352 -10.31 18.13 -31.14
C ARG A 352 -11.71 17.96 -31.72
N LYS A 353 -11.91 16.88 -32.47
CA LYS A 353 -13.24 16.52 -33.02
C LYS A 353 -14.23 16.20 -31.90
N ALA A 354 -13.80 15.52 -30.83
CA ALA A 354 -14.65 15.23 -29.67
C ALA A 354 -15.09 16.53 -28.96
N LEU A 355 -14.18 17.49 -28.76
CA LEU A 355 -14.53 18.80 -28.20
C LEU A 355 -15.53 19.54 -29.06
N TYR A 356 -15.29 19.61 -30.37
CA TYR A 356 -16.19 20.27 -31.32
C TYR A 356 -17.61 19.65 -31.31
N LYS A 357 -17.70 18.33 -31.36
CA LYS A 357 -18.97 17.56 -31.28
C LYS A 357 -19.73 17.87 -29.98
N ASN A 358 -19.03 18.13 -28.89
CA ASN A 358 -19.61 18.46 -27.60
C ASN A 358 -19.78 19.99 -27.36
N LYS A 359 -19.56 20.82 -28.38
CA LYS A 359 -19.65 22.30 -28.30
C LYS A 359 -18.73 22.93 -27.25
N LEU A 360 -17.58 22.32 -27.03
CA LEU A 360 -16.55 22.81 -26.10
C LEU A 360 -15.47 23.52 -26.92
N ASN A 361 -15.39 24.85 -26.75
CA ASN A 361 -14.38 25.66 -27.45
C ASN A 361 -13.13 25.85 -26.57
N ILE A 362 -12.28 24.82 -26.53
CA ILE A 362 -11.05 24.81 -25.74
C ILE A 362 -9.89 24.44 -26.65
N SER A 363 -8.77 25.16 -26.54
CA SER A 363 -7.58 24.90 -27.35
C SER A 363 -6.81 23.69 -26.82
N ILE A 364 -6.56 22.73 -27.71
CA ILE A 364 -5.60 21.63 -27.46
C ILE A 364 -4.24 22.02 -28.04
N VAL A 365 -3.22 21.96 -27.20
CA VAL A 365 -1.83 22.31 -27.51
C VAL A 365 -0.94 21.08 -27.24
N ASN A 366 0.12 20.94 -28.02
CA ASN A 366 1.12 19.90 -27.76
C ASN A 366 1.87 20.18 -26.45
N SER A 367 2.16 19.14 -25.68
CA SER A 367 3.04 19.24 -24.51
C SER A 367 4.46 19.62 -24.94
N THR A 368 5.20 20.25 -24.05
CA THR A 368 6.60 20.68 -24.28
C THR A 368 7.57 19.52 -24.11
N LYS A 369 7.18 18.48 -23.34
CA LYS A 369 8.01 17.32 -22.97
C LYS A 369 9.34 17.72 -22.36
N ILE A 370 9.29 18.44 -21.26
CA ILE A 370 10.46 18.76 -20.45
C ILE A 370 11.07 17.45 -19.90
N ALA A 371 12.38 17.36 -19.82
CA ALA A 371 13.08 16.18 -19.32
C ALA A 371 12.65 15.82 -17.88
N ILE A 372 12.49 14.52 -17.61
CA ILE A 372 12.00 14.01 -16.33
C ILE A 372 12.77 14.57 -15.12
N PRO A 373 14.12 14.67 -15.12
CA PRO A 373 14.85 15.26 -13.99
C PRO A 373 14.40 16.70 -13.64
N ILE A 374 14.04 17.47 -14.67
CA ILE A 374 13.56 18.85 -14.49
C ILE A 374 12.15 18.87 -13.87
N ARG A 375 11.27 17.96 -14.28
CA ARG A 375 9.93 17.79 -13.71
C ARG A 375 10.02 17.36 -12.25
N VAL A 376 10.84 16.35 -11.95
CA VAL A 376 11.12 15.89 -10.57
C VAL A 376 11.59 17.05 -9.69
N HIS A 377 12.55 17.85 -10.19
CA HIS A 377 13.07 19.01 -9.47
C HIS A 377 11.97 20.05 -9.16
N LEU A 378 11.10 20.35 -10.14
CA LEU A 378 9.98 21.27 -9.95
C LEU A 378 9.04 20.79 -8.85
N TRP A 379 8.58 19.55 -8.93
CA TRP A 379 7.65 18.99 -7.94
C TRP A 379 8.29 18.93 -6.55
N GLY A 380 9.55 18.52 -6.45
CA GLY A 380 10.29 18.52 -5.18
C GLY A 380 10.31 19.91 -4.52
N ILE A 381 10.54 20.98 -5.28
CA ILE A 381 10.49 22.35 -4.77
C ILE A 381 9.07 22.70 -4.32
N LEU A 382 8.06 22.41 -5.13
CA LEU A 382 6.66 22.73 -4.79
C LEU A 382 6.20 22.01 -3.52
N PHE A 383 6.58 20.75 -3.32
CA PHE A 383 6.30 20.00 -2.09
C PHE A 383 7.04 20.57 -0.89
N MET A 384 8.36 20.78 -0.98
CA MET A 384 9.16 21.30 0.13
C MET A 384 8.69 22.69 0.61
N GLN A 385 8.17 23.52 -0.31
CA GLN A 385 7.73 24.90 -0.02
C GLN A 385 6.24 25.03 0.25
N ASP A 386 5.47 23.92 0.35
CA ASP A 386 4.02 23.94 0.51
C ASP A 386 3.27 24.75 -0.56
N ARG A 387 3.78 24.74 -1.79
CA ARG A 387 3.24 25.46 -2.94
C ARG A 387 2.30 24.63 -3.81
N ILE A 388 2.07 23.35 -3.43
CA ILE A 388 1.14 22.46 -4.07
C ILE A 388 0.02 22.06 -3.12
N SER A 389 -1.17 21.84 -3.66
CA SER A 389 -2.31 21.26 -2.94
C SER A 389 -3.16 20.39 -3.85
N PHE A 390 -3.91 19.46 -3.25
CA PHE A 390 -4.76 18.50 -3.94
C PHE A 390 -6.18 18.57 -3.38
N VAL A 391 -7.19 18.64 -4.25
CA VAL A 391 -8.58 18.65 -3.80
C VAL A 391 -8.99 17.25 -3.35
N LYS A 392 -9.37 17.12 -2.10
CA LYS A 392 -9.73 15.86 -1.45
C LYS A 392 -10.90 15.17 -2.16
N GLY A 393 -10.75 13.85 -2.40
CA GLY A 393 -11.74 13.02 -3.08
C GLY A 393 -11.81 13.19 -4.61
N GLU A 394 -10.96 14.06 -5.19
CA GLU A 394 -10.93 14.34 -6.63
C GLU A 394 -9.58 14.01 -7.29
N THR A 395 -8.56 13.74 -6.49
CA THR A 395 -7.16 13.69 -6.95
C THR A 395 -6.42 12.45 -6.44
N GLU A 396 -7.15 11.36 -6.16
CA GLU A 396 -6.57 10.17 -5.55
C GLU A 396 -5.55 9.50 -6.48
N ASP A 397 -5.80 9.46 -7.80
CA ASP A 397 -4.89 8.81 -8.76
C ASP A 397 -3.54 9.52 -8.81
N ILE A 398 -3.51 10.85 -8.93
CA ILE A 398 -2.25 11.60 -8.98
C ILE A 398 -1.52 11.60 -7.63
N ILE A 399 -2.25 11.63 -6.51
CA ILE A 399 -1.63 11.50 -5.18
C ILE A 399 -0.93 10.16 -5.07
N LYS A 400 -1.59 9.07 -5.52
CA LYS A 400 -1.00 7.74 -5.54
C LYS A 400 0.23 7.70 -6.45
N GLY A 401 0.16 8.28 -7.65
CA GLY A 401 1.30 8.39 -8.56
C GLY A 401 2.52 9.02 -7.87
N PHE A 402 2.35 10.17 -7.21
CA PHE A 402 3.43 10.83 -6.47
C PHE A 402 3.93 10.03 -5.25
N GLN A 403 3.08 9.24 -4.60
CA GLN A 403 3.46 8.45 -3.43
C GLN A 403 4.27 7.21 -3.79
N ASP A 404 3.99 6.60 -4.95
CA ASP A 404 4.51 5.30 -5.35
C ASP A 404 5.72 5.39 -6.27
N VAL A 405 5.92 6.53 -6.96
CA VAL A 405 7.00 6.67 -7.95
C VAL A 405 8.38 6.60 -7.32
N VAL A 406 9.21 5.71 -7.85
CA VAL A 406 10.58 5.47 -7.40
C VAL A 406 11.58 5.76 -8.52
N LYS A 407 12.83 6.04 -8.12
CA LYS A 407 13.94 6.23 -9.05
C LYS A 407 14.33 4.90 -9.71
N ASP A 408 14.61 4.94 -11.00
CA ASP A 408 15.32 3.86 -11.68
C ASP A 408 16.81 3.92 -11.29
N GLU A 409 17.21 3.04 -10.36
CA GLU A 409 18.60 2.97 -9.86
C GLU A 409 19.61 2.50 -10.94
N THR A 410 19.13 2.03 -12.08
CA THR A 410 19.99 1.63 -13.22
C THR A 410 20.41 2.81 -14.09
N GLN A 411 19.78 3.98 -13.91
CA GLN A 411 20.05 5.22 -14.65
C GLN A 411 20.86 6.19 -13.78
N GLU A 412 21.79 6.93 -14.41
CA GLU A 412 22.55 7.99 -13.73
C GLU A 412 21.65 9.20 -13.42
N ASP A 413 20.75 9.52 -14.33
CA ASP A 413 19.80 10.62 -14.18
C ASP A 413 18.63 10.26 -13.25
N ASP A 414 17.94 11.28 -12.72
CA ASP A 414 16.71 11.13 -11.94
C ASP A 414 15.52 10.82 -12.86
N VAL A 415 15.37 9.54 -13.21
CA VAL A 415 14.29 9.02 -14.09
C VAL A 415 13.37 8.11 -13.29
N TYR A 416 12.10 8.11 -13.65
CA TYR A 416 11.12 7.20 -13.05
C TYR A 416 11.38 5.76 -13.46
N LEU A 417 11.22 4.82 -12.51
CA LEU A 417 11.23 3.39 -12.81
C LEU A 417 9.92 3.03 -13.52
N ASP A 418 10.02 2.69 -14.80
CA ASP A 418 8.89 2.28 -15.64
C ASP A 418 8.86 0.75 -15.82
N ASP A 419 8.47 0.06 -14.75
CA ASP A 419 8.34 -1.42 -14.72
C ASP A 419 6.90 -1.88 -14.45
N GLY A 420 5.93 -0.94 -14.51
CA GLY A 420 4.52 -1.18 -14.21
C GLY A 420 4.18 -1.16 -12.71
N THR A 421 5.15 -0.92 -11.81
CA THR A 421 4.90 -0.77 -10.38
C THR A 421 4.47 0.64 -9.98
N SER A 422 4.85 1.65 -10.78
CA SER A 422 4.49 3.06 -10.60
C SER A 422 3.51 3.50 -11.67
N ASP A 423 2.63 4.43 -11.31
CA ASP A 423 1.62 5.00 -12.20
C ASP A 423 2.19 6.24 -12.92
N ILE A 424 2.97 6.01 -13.97
CA ILE A 424 3.66 7.08 -14.71
C ILE A 424 2.70 7.85 -15.60
N ASP A 425 1.68 7.21 -16.17
CA ASP A 425 0.71 7.85 -17.07
C ASP A 425 0.04 9.07 -16.41
N ILE A 426 -0.37 8.95 -15.14
CA ILE A 426 -1.02 10.05 -14.44
C ILE A 426 -0.03 11.16 -14.06
N LEU A 427 1.23 10.83 -13.80
CA LEU A 427 2.28 11.81 -13.56
C LEU A 427 2.58 12.59 -14.84
N ASP A 428 2.72 11.93 -15.97
CA ASP A 428 2.93 12.56 -17.27
C ASP A 428 1.76 13.47 -17.64
N ALA A 429 0.52 13.02 -17.46
CA ALA A 429 -0.65 13.86 -17.66
C ALA A 429 -0.61 15.12 -16.77
N ASN A 430 -0.22 14.99 -15.51
CA ASN A 430 -0.09 16.13 -14.61
C ASN A 430 1.03 17.09 -15.05
N ASP A 431 2.17 16.56 -15.48
CA ASP A 431 3.32 17.32 -15.95
C ASP A 431 2.98 18.14 -17.19
N TYR A 432 2.36 17.53 -18.20
CA TYR A 432 1.96 18.23 -19.43
C TYR A 432 1.11 19.47 -19.14
N GLY A 433 0.26 19.40 -18.14
CA GLY A 433 -0.60 20.51 -17.75
C GLY A 433 0.11 21.73 -17.18
N ILE A 434 1.36 21.61 -16.70
CA ILE A 434 2.12 22.72 -16.08
C ILE A 434 3.43 23.08 -16.78
N GLU A 435 3.97 22.22 -17.61
CA GLU A 435 5.29 22.38 -18.26
C GLU A 435 5.51 23.73 -18.91
N LYS A 436 4.50 24.29 -19.52
CA LYS A 436 4.56 25.63 -20.17
C LYS A 436 5.02 26.73 -19.21
N TRP A 437 4.74 26.61 -17.94
CA TRP A 437 5.04 27.61 -16.90
C TRP A 437 6.15 27.17 -15.94
N TYR A 438 6.87 26.15 -16.26
CA TYR A 438 7.89 25.58 -15.40
C TYR A 438 8.90 26.64 -14.93
N ALA A 439 9.41 27.51 -15.85
CA ALA A 439 10.39 28.53 -15.53
C ALA A 439 9.81 29.61 -14.58
N GLN A 440 8.52 29.92 -14.69
CA GLN A 440 7.82 30.83 -13.78
C GLN A 440 7.59 30.19 -12.41
N LEU A 441 7.19 28.92 -12.39
CA LEU A 441 6.95 28.16 -11.14
C LEU A 441 8.22 27.95 -10.35
N LEU A 442 9.39 27.82 -11.01
CA LEU A 442 10.69 27.72 -10.33
C LEU A 442 11.19 29.06 -9.73
N ARG A 443 10.69 30.20 -10.20
CA ARG A 443 11.07 31.48 -9.62
C ARG A 443 10.54 31.57 -8.21
N ILE A 444 11.42 31.55 -7.22
CA ILE A 444 11.09 31.89 -5.84
C ILE A 444 10.72 33.36 -5.84
N GLY A 445 9.53 33.71 -5.33
CA GLY A 445 9.12 35.09 -5.17
C GLY A 445 10.13 35.86 -4.30
N GLY A 446 11.01 36.56 -4.94
CA GLY A 446 11.91 37.55 -4.36
C GLY A 446 11.82 38.80 -5.21
N ASN A 447 11.47 39.90 -4.56
CA ASN A 447 11.26 41.22 -5.09
C ASN A 447 12.08 41.60 -6.30
#